data_2d0bfda6ea6b4db9eed4f2aeab026ece
#
_entry.id   2d0bfda6ea6b4db9eed4f2aeab026ece
#
_cell.length_a   1.000
_cell.length_b   1.000
_cell.length_c   1.000
_cell.angle_alpha   90.00
_cell.angle_beta   90.00
_cell.angle_gamma   90.00
#
_symmetry.space_group_name_H-M   'P 1'
#
loop_
_entity.id
_entity.type
_entity.pdbx_description
1 polymer ?
#
loop_
_entity_poly.entity_id
_entity_poly.type
_entity_poly.pdbx_seq_one_letter_code
_entity_poly.pdbx_strand_id
1 'polypeptide(L)'
;MDNLTLSITTIGDLLLNNRITRKKDGKPIENVRLIIPDYQRPYKWTARNAIQLLDDIIEAKNNNKEVYRVGTLILHKEVDAQGNDIYNIVDGQQRTITFALLLLALYEDTEDTYNIKILEQQVFNNPYTRHNIPNNLNAFRRRTQKNAEADESSDFKRDMKRLRDFIENQCELIVVITDDVSEAFQFFDSQNARGKALYPHDLLKAFHLREMADIDESKVEQIVKDWEKVPQHELAAFFGDYLYRIKEWINGNWAYKLNEHNIYKFKGVTKSACTPYAQFYKSAFSYADFVNSSAMPFVSGTREVNAFQLNTPIIAGKPFFDYTKHYYGILKDIQDNSQYEGFYIKGNEIVKTLDRYFSRGVGNRITRLLFDTALLLYVDRFCPATYPTKVDTELFEQFVTYAFIWAYSLRAQYYHLGWQSAQNYVLDRCDKINSLNIYKTIADSDTPISLLSMLADKLSPLSYDDIYDNVYQGIDDGSFDKDKDEEGVYKNYLHFFKVNTFYVE
;
A
#
# COMPACT_ATOMS: atom_id res chain seq x y z
N MET A 1 17.56 29.70 -8.38
CA MET A 1 18.29 28.55 -7.85
C MET A 1 18.69 28.85 -6.42
N ASP A 2 17.92 28.41 -5.47
CA ASP A 2 18.25 28.21 -4.04
C ASP A 2 16.97 27.84 -3.30
N ASN A 3 16.24 26.85 -3.86
CA ASN A 3 14.95 26.38 -3.26
C ASN A 3 15.18 25.48 -2.04
N LEU A 4 16.46 25.19 -1.68
CA LEU A 4 16.79 24.31 -0.57
C LEU A 4 17.39 25.10 0.60
N THR A 5 16.76 25.05 1.75
CA THR A 5 17.29 25.60 3.00
C THR A 5 17.63 24.46 3.96
N LEU A 6 18.90 24.40 4.38
CA LEU A 6 19.36 23.51 5.44
C LEU A 6 19.53 24.29 6.73
N SER A 7 19.06 23.74 7.83
CA SER A 7 19.04 24.40 9.11
C SER A 7 19.22 23.41 10.27
N ILE A 8 19.57 23.92 11.43
CA ILE A 8 19.51 23.20 12.69
C ILE A 8 18.67 24.06 13.64
N THR A 9 17.66 23.49 14.24
CA THR A 9 16.80 24.20 15.18
C THR A 9 16.62 23.40 16.46
N THR A 10 16.46 24.08 17.59
CA THR A 10 16.11 23.42 18.85
C THR A 10 14.63 23.09 18.88
N ILE A 11 14.25 22.15 19.74
CA ILE A 11 12.84 21.78 19.94
C ILE A 11 12.04 22.98 20.49
N GLY A 12 12.63 23.79 21.39
CA GLY A 12 12.00 24.97 21.93
C GLY A 12 11.74 26.05 20.85
N ASP A 13 12.74 26.32 20.00
CA ASP A 13 12.56 27.28 18.91
C ASP A 13 11.45 26.83 17.94
N LEU A 14 11.44 25.58 17.56
CA LEU A 14 10.47 25.06 16.60
C LEU A 14 9.05 25.04 17.15
N LEU A 15 8.83 24.49 18.35
CA LEU A 15 7.49 24.19 18.87
C LEU A 15 6.90 25.27 19.78
N LEU A 16 7.73 26.03 20.47
CA LEU A 16 7.28 27.11 21.37
C LEU A 16 7.40 28.49 20.72
N ASN A 17 8.55 28.73 20.05
CA ASN A 17 8.82 30.05 19.45
C ASN A 17 8.39 30.14 17.99
N ASN A 18 7.96 29.03 17.35
CA ASN A 18 7.56 28.96 15.94
C ASN A 18 8.62 29.56 15.00
N ARG A 19 9.89 29.23 15.19
CA ARG A 19 11.01 29.74 14.41
C ARG A 19 12.03 28.66 14.06
N ILE A 20 12.77 28.87 12.96
CA ILE A 20 13.87 28.03 12.50
C ILE A 20 15.03 28.92 12.11
N THR A 21 16.23 28.67 12.64
CA THR A 21 17.43 29.46 12.31
C THR A 21 18.09 28.93 11.04
N ARG A 22 18.31 29.77 10.01
CA ARG A 22 18.99 29.36 8.77
C ARG A 22 20.47 29.14 9.02
N LYS A 23 21.01 28.01 8.51
CA LYS A 23 22.42 27.69 8.61
C LYS A 23 23.32 28.63 7.78
N LYS A 24 22.84 29.13 6.63
CA LYS A 24 23.60 29.91 5.65
C LYS A 24 23.98 31.31 6.15
N ASP A 25 23.08 31.99 6.81
CA ASP A 25 23.20 33.40 7.19
C ASP A 25 22.88 33.70 8.67
N GLY A 26 22.56 32.64 9.44
CA GLY A 26 22.20 32.75 10.86
C GLY A 26 20.89 33.49 11.13
N LYS A 27 20.12 33.88 10.08
CA LYS A 27 18.86 34.58 10.25
C LYS A 27 17.73 33.61 10.55
N PRO A 28 16.88 33.91 11.55
CA PRO A 28 15.72 33.09 11.84
C PRO A 28 14.65 33.25 10.74
N ILE A 29 13.96 32.14 10.46
CA ILE A 29 12.66 32.11 9.78
C ILE A 29 11.63 32.22 10.91
N GLU A 30 10.96 33.36 10.97
CA GLU A 30 9.95 33.63 12.00
C GLU A 30 8.56 33.15 11.54
N ASN A 31 7.66 33.01 12.51
CA ASN A 31 6.26 32.62 12.25
C ASN A 31 6.11 31.31 11.48
N VAL A 32 6.94 30.32 11.77
CA VAL A 32 6.89 29.00 11.16
C VAL A 32 5.59 28.32 11.56
N ARG A 33 4.67 28.17 10.58
CA ARG A 33 3.43 27.43 10.77
C ARG A 33 3.59 26.01 10.24
N LEU A 34 3.85 25.06 11.16
CA LEU A 34 3.93 23.65 10.82
C LEU A 34 2.54 23.09 10.54
N ILE A 35 2.40 22.37 9.43
CA ILE A 35 1.17 21.67 9.03
C ILE A 35 1.48 20.20 8.89
N ILE A 36 0.58 19.36 9.38
CA ILE A 36 0.58 17.92 9.11
C ILE A 36 -0.39 17.71 7.95
N PRO A 37 0.10 17.43 6.73
CA PRO A 37 -0.78 17.24 5.58
C PRO A 37 -1.63 15.96 5.71
N ASP A 38 -2.77 15.91 5.01
CA ASP A 38 -3.68 14.76 5.03
C ASP A 38 -3.08 13.47 4.45
N TYR A 39 -2.05 13.60 3.62
CA TYR A 39 -1.31 12.45 3.11
C TYR A 39 -0.40 11.79 4.15
N GLN A 40 -0.14 12.46 5.26
CA GLN A 40 0.67 11.88 6.32
C GLN A 40 -0.08 10.76 7.04
N ARG A 41 0.67 9.69 7.36
CA ARG A 41 0.11 8.58 8.13
C ARG A 41 -0.33 9.04 9.53
N PRO A 42 -1.35 8.40 10.11
CA PRO A 42 -1.77 8.70 11.48
C PRO A 42 -0.61 8.63 12.47
N TYR A 43 -0.76 9.30 13.61
CA TYR A 43 0.19 9.17 14.71
C TYR A 43 0.13 7.76 15.30
N LYS A 44 1.18 6.96 15.04
CA LYS A 44 1.23 5.51 15.39
C LYS A 44 2.19 5.19 16.52
N TRP A 45 3.00 6.12 16.99
CA TRP A 45 3.86 5.86 18.12
C TRP A 45 3.05 5.55 19.38
N THR A 46 3.36 4.42 20.00
CA THR A 46 2.76 3.97 21.25
C THR A 46 3.48 4.56 22.47
N ALA A 47 2.90 4.40 23.65
CA ALA A 47 3.53 4.83 24.90
C ALA A 47 4.96 4.26 25.09
N ARG A 48 5.23 3.05 24.57
CA ARG A 48 6.57 2.46 24.59
C ARG A 48 7.58 3.30 23.79
N ASN A 49 7.20 3.72 22.57
CA ASN A 49 8.08 4.55 21.73
C ASN A 49 8.30 5.93 22.36
N ALA A 50 7.22 6.53 22.90
CA ALA A 50 7.26 7.83 23.55
C ALA A 50 8.18 7.82 24.81
N ILE A 51 8.03 6.82 25.67
CA ILE A 51 8.85 6.67 26.87
C ILE A 51 10.31 6.34 26.52
N GLN A 52 10.56 5.53 25.50
CA GLN A 52 11.92 5.26 25.05
C GLN A 52 12.61 6.55 24.58
N LEU A 53 11.93 7.41 23.81
CA LEU A 53 12.49 8.72 23.45
C LEU A 53 12.82 9.57 24.70
N LEU A 54 11.93 9.60 25.69
CA LEU A 54 12.17 10.31 26.94
C LEU A 54 13.37 9.75 27.69
N ASP A 55 13.48 8.42 27.80
CA ASP A 55 14.60 7.76 28.47
C ASP A 55 15.94 8.07 27.78
N ASP A 56 15.98 8.05 26.44
CA ASP A 56 17.15 8.42 25.65
C ASP A 56 17.56 9.90 25.89
N ILE A 57 16.59 10.81 26.03
CA ILE A 57 16.82 12.23 26.35
C ILE A 57 17.36 12.37 27.77
N ILE A 58 16.78 11.68 28.74
CA ILE A 58 17.25 11.70 30.15
C ILE A 58 18.68 11.17 30.22
N GLU A 59 18.99 10.10 29.51
CA GLU A 59 20.36 9.56 29.44
C GLU A 59 21.32 10.60 28.85
N ALA A 60 20.94 11.24 27.72
CA ALA A 60 21.75 12.28 27.10
C ALA A 60 22.02 13.47 28.07
N LYS A 61 20.98 13.92 28.79
CA LYS A 61 21.08 14.96 29.81
C LYS A 61 22.02 14.54 30.94
N ASN A 62 21.88 13.32 31.47
CA ASN A 62 22.69 12.81 32.58
C ASN A 62 24.16 12.62 32.17
N ASN A 63 24.41 12.34 30.90
CA ASN A 63 25.76 12.28 30.32
C ASN A 63 26.34 13.67 29.98
N ASN A 64 25.68 14.76 30.37
CA ASN A 64 26.08 16.16 30.14
C ASN A 64 26.40 16.45 28.65
N LYS A 65 25.62 15.89 27.73
CA LYS A 65 25.77 16.22 26.30
C LYS A 65 25.40 17.68 26.08
N GLU A 66 26.30 18.43 25.45
CA GLU A 66 26.02 19.82 25.05
C GLU A 66 24.88 19.92 24.06
N VAL A 67 24.75 18.92 23.16
CA VAL A 67 23.72 18.82 22.12
C VAL A 67 23.28 17.37 21.97
N TYR A 68 21.96 17.19 21.86
CA TYR A 68 21.35 15.91 21.52
C TYR A 68 20.55 16.01 20.23
N ARG A 69 21.07 15.43 19.14
CA ARG A 69 20.41 15.44 17.84
C ARG A 69 19.38 14.34 17.73
N VAL A 70 18.11 14.74 17.65
CA VAL A 70 16.96 13.83 17.67
C VAL A 70 16.52 13.37 16.28
N GLY A 71 17.16 13.87 15.23
CA GLY A 71 16.95 13.41 13.84
C GLY A 71 16.70 14.55 12.86
N THR A 72 16.08 14.20 11.74
CA THR A 72 15.80 15.13 10.64
C THR A 72 14.29 15.44 10.56
N LEU A 73 13.98 16.69 10.22
CA LEU A 73 12.64 17.18 9.88
C LEU A 73 12.69 17.70 8.44
N ILE A 74 11.84 17.17 7.56
CA ILE A 74 11.75 17.60 6.16
C ILE A 74 10.44 18.35 6.00
N LEU A 75 10.55 19.58 5.51
CA LEU A 75 9.45 20.51 5.33
C LEU A 75 9.31 20.92 3.86
N HIS A 76 8.11 20.85 3.34
CA HIS A 76 7.74 21.46 2.08
C HIS A 76 7.07 22.80 2.37
N LYS A 77 7.66 23.87 1.82
CA LYS A 77 7.15 25.23 1.98
C LYS A 77 6.12 25.53 0.91
N GLU A 78 4.96 26.02 1.32
CA GLU A 78 3.89 26.50 0.46
C GLU A 78 3.37 27.85 0.96
N VAL A 79 2.52 28.47 0.17
CA VAL A 79 1.83 29.72 0.54
C VAL A 79 0.33 29.41 0.64
N ASP A 80 -0.29 29.75 1.77
CA ASP A 80 -1.73 29.56 1.96
C ASP A 80 -2.57 30.57 1.13
N ALA A 81 -3.88 30.38 1.10
CA ALA A 81 -4.81 31.21 0.35
C ALA A 81 -4.79 32.71 0.81
N GLN A 82 -4.23 32.98 2.01
CA GLN A 82 -4.07 34.31 2.58
C GLN A 82 -2.70 34.92 2.29
N GLY A 83 -1.81 34.21 1.62
CA GLY A 83 -0.46 34.68 1.28
C GLY A 83 0.59 34.45 2.39
N ASN A 84 0.28 33.62 3.40
CA ASN A 84 1.24 33.30 4.46
C ASN A 84 2.03 32.03 4.14
N ASP A 85 3.29 32.01 4.53
CA ASP A 85 4.12 30.80 4.45
C ASP A 85 3.61 29.71 5.40
N ILE A 86 3.38 28.51 4.85
CA ILE A 86 3.10 27.28 5.61
C ILE A 86 4.17 26.24 5.32
N TYR A 87 4.43 25.38 6.31
CA TYR A 87 5.50 24.37 6.27
C TYR A 87 4.89 23.00 6.50
N ASN A 88 4.64 22.28 5.42
CA ASN A 88 4.08 20.94 5.44
C ASN A 88 5.14 19.93 5.87
N ILE A 89 4.87 19.17 6.92
CA ILE A 89 5.78 18.12 7.40
C ILE A 89 5.74 16.93 6.43
N VAL A 90 6.85 16.70 5.73
CA VAL A 90 7.03 15.55 4.84
C VAL A 90 7.67 14.38 5.59
N ASP A 91 8.63 14.64 6.48
CA ASP A 91 9.17 13.66 7.43
C ASP A 91 9.43 14.26 8.81
N GLY A 92 9.42 13.41 9.83
CA GLY A 92 9.64 13.79 11.22
C GLY A 92 8.35 13.96 12.03
N GLN A 93 7.17 13.78 11.44
CA GLN A 93 5.86 13.96 12.08
C GLN A 93 5.74 13.24 13.44
N GLN A 94 6.06 11.93 13.49
CA GLN A 94 5.90 11.15 14.72
C GLN A 94 6.72 11.75 15.88
N ARG A 95 7.97 12.11 15.61
CA ARG A 95 8.87 12.75 16.59
C ARG A 95 8.37 14.11 17.02
N THR A 96 7.99 14.95 16.06
CA THR A 96 7.50 16.32 16.31
C THR A 96 6.26 16.30 17.21
N ILE A 97 5.27 15.45 16.93
CA ILE A 97 4.08 15.28 17.77
C ILE A 97 4.48 14.77 19.16
N THR A 98 5.40 13.81 19.24
CA THR A 98 5.83 13.25 20.54
C THR A 98 6.53 14.30 21.40
N PHE A 99 7.39 15.15 20.82
CA PHE A 99 7.97 16.28 21.52
C PHE A 99 6.94 17.31 21.97
N ALA A 100 5.95 17.59 21.13
CA ALA A 100 4.85 18.47 21.47
C ALA A 100 4.06 17.94 22.68
N LEU A 101 3.76 16.64 22.73
CA LEU A 101 3.10 16.00 23.88
C LEU A 101 3.97 15.98 25.13
N LEU A 102 5.28 15.77 24.99
CA LEU A 102 6.23 15.80 26.10
C LEU A 102 6.34 17.20 26.71
N LEU A 103 6.49 18.22 25.87
CA LEU A 103 6.48 19.62 26.33
C LEU A 103 5.15 19.97 27.01
N LEU A 104 4.01 19.58 26.44
CA LEU A 104 2.71 19.78 27.06
C LEU A 104 2.68 19.18 28.48
N ALA A 105 3.13 17.94 28.67
CA ALA A 105 3.18 17.30 30.00
C ALA A 105 4.12 17.99 30.97
N LEU A 106 5.24 18.57 30.50
CA LEU A 106 6.20 19.29 31.33
C LEU A 106 5.76 20.70 31.73
N TYR A 107 4.85 21.30 30.93
CA TYR A 107 4.32 22.64 31.19
C TYR A 107 3.03 22.66 32.02
N GLU A 108 2.26 21.56 32.05
CA GLU A 108 0.93 21.48 32.70
C GLU A 108 0.97 21.92 34.20
N ASP A 109 2.05 21.66 34.90
CA ASP A 109 2.20 21.99 36.33
C ASP A 109 3.02 23.29 36.56
N THR A 110 3.15 24.12 35.52
CA THR A 110 3.91 25.38 35.63
C THR A 110 2.99 26.58 35.43
N GLU A 111 3.39 27.77 35.95
CA GLU A 111 2.68 29.03 35.68
C GLU A 111 3.09 29.66 34.36
N ASP A 112 4.01 29.02 33.60
CA ASP A 112 4.53 29.54 32.35
C ASP A 112 3.46 29.42 31.24
N THR A 113 3.27 30.47 30.46
CA THR A 113 2.38 30.43 29.29
C THR A 113 3.07 29.75 28.13
N TYR A 114 2.40 28.79 27.54
CA TYR A 114 2.89 28.08 26.35
C TYR A 114 1.78 27.92 25.31
N ASN A 115 2.16 27.84 24.03
CA ASN A 115 1.23 27.57 22.94
C ASN A 115 1.91 26.64 21.93
N ILE A 116 1.46 25.38 21.88
CA ILE A 116 1.97 24.36 20.96
C ILE A 116 0.99 24.16 19.81
N LYS A 117 1.04 25.07 18.84
CA LYS A 117 0.06 25.17 17.74
C LYS A 117 -0.13 23.90 16.92
N ILE A 118 0.89 23.04 16.82
CA ILE A 118 0.78 21.79 16.03
C ILE A 118 -0.28 20.84 16.62
N LEU A 119 -0.57 20.89 17.92
CA LEU A 119 -1.56 20.02 18.56
C LEU A 119 -3.01 20.51 18.36
N GLU A 120 -3.23 21.70 17.81
CA GLU A 120 -4.55 22.27 17.55
C GLU A 120 -5.14 21.85 16.20
N GLN A 121 -4.41 21.08 15.40
CA GLN A 121 -4.80 20.73 14.04
C GLN A 121 -5.89 19.65 13.98
N GLN A 122 -6.79 19.73 13.00
CA GLN A 122 -7.92 18.81 12.83
C GLN A 122 -7.51 17.37 12.42
N VAL A 123 -6.32 17.18 11.86
CA VAL A 123 -5.78 15.88 11.41
C VAL A 123 -5.69 14.82 12.53
N PHE A 124 -5.87 15.21 13.78
CA PHE A 124 -5.90 14.30 14.93
C PHE A 124 -7.21 13.51 15.11
N ASN A 125 -8.15 13.64 14.20
CA ASN A 125 -9.44 12.93 14.25
C ASN A 125 -9.39 11.44 13.83
N ASN A 126 -8.25 10.93 13.39
CA ASN A 126 -8.07 9.52 13.05
C ASN A 126 -8.16 8.62 14.30
N PRO A 127 -8.80 7.42 14.25
CA PRO A 127 -8.94 6.51 15.39
C PRO A 127 -7.62 6.12 16.06
N TYR A 128 -6.56 5.85 15.29
CA TYR A 128 -5.23 5.53 15.85
C TYR A 128 -4.64 6.71 16.60
N THR A 129 -4.74 7.90 16.03
CA THR A 129 -4.25 9.14 16.63
C THR A 129 -5.03 9.47 17.89
N ARG A 130 -6.37 9.36 17.87
CA ARG A 130 -7.24 9.56 19.06
C ARG A 130 -6.91 8.61 20.21
N HIS A 131 -6.43 7.41 19.92
CA HIS A 131 -6.01 6.44 20.94
C HIS A 131 -4.60 6.74 21.46
N ASN A 132 -3.64 6.99 20.54
CA ASN A 132 -2.22 7.10 20.91
C ASN A 132 -1.86 8.44 21.58
N ILE A 133 -2.45 9.56 21.16
CA ILE A 133 -2.16 10.88 21.76
C ILE A 133 -2.45 10.91 23.26
N PRO A 134 -3.68 10.57 23.74
CA PRO A 134 -3.96 10.56 25.17
C PRO A 134 -3.11 9.54 25.94
N ASN A 135 -2.85 8.36 25.35
CA ASN A 135 -2.05 7.34 26.00
C ASN A 135 -0.59 7.79 26.18
N ASN A 136 -0.01 8.43 25.18
CA ASN A 136 1.36 8.94 25.25
C ASN A 136 1.47 10.14 26.20
N LEU A 137 0.50 11.05 26.16
CA LEU A 137 0.44 12.17 27.10
C LEU A 137 0.33 11.66 28.55
N ASN A 138 -0.56 10.70 28.80
CA ASN A 138 -0.70 10.10 30.13
C ASN A 138 0.57 9.33 30.56
N ALA A 139 1.28 8.70 29.63
CA ALA A 139 2.55 8.06 29.93
C ALA A 139 3.64 9.09 30.32
N PHE A 140 3.69 10.23 29.63
CA PHE A 140 4.57 11.33 30.02
C PHE A 140 4.20 11.92 31.37
N ARG A 141 2.92 12.23 31.63
CA ARG A 141 2.43 12.74 32.92
C ARG A 141 2.86 11.83 34.08
N ARG A 142 2.74 10.52 33.96
CA ARG A 142 3.18 9.56 34.99
C ARG A 142 4.67 9.61 35.23
N ARG A 143 5.47 10.03 34.26
CA ARG A 143 6.95 10.12 34.38
C ARG A 143 7.42 11.50 34.84
N THR A 144 6.67 12.56 34.52
CA THR A 144 7.05 13.96 34.79
C THR A 144 6.28 14.61 35.92
N GLN A 145 5.14 14.04 36.33
CA GLN A 145 4.35 14.49 37.46
C GLN A 145 4.53 13.54 38.64
N LYS A 146 4.61 14.09 39.83
CA LYS A 146 4.75 13.35 41.08
C LYS A 146 3.41 12.73 41.49
N ASN A 147 3.42 11.50 42.02
CA ASN A 147 2.29 11.00 42.81
C ASN A 147 2.09 11.93 44.01
N ALA A 148 0.86 12.37 44.23
CA ALA A 148 0.46 13.34 45.24
C ALA A 148 0.83 12.95 46.69
N GLU A 149 1.35 11.75 46.94
CA GLU A 149 1.70 11.22 48.23
C GLU A 149 3.23 11.21 48.54
N ALA A 150 4.09 11.57 47.59
CA ALA A 150 5.54 11.59 47.81
C ALA A 150 6.06 13.03 47.85
N ASP A 151 6.49 13.41 49.03
CA ASP A 151 7.24 14.60 49.46
C ASP A 151 7.53 15.73 48.44
N GLU A 152 7.13 16.96 48.76
CA GLU A 152 7.41 18.20 47.97
C GLU A 152 8.92 18.54 47.94
N SER A 153 9.79 17.59 47.57
CA SER A 153 11.21 17.88 47.51
C SER A 153 11.47 18.87 46.35
N SER A 154 12.05 20.01 46.69
CA SER A 154 12.54 21.04 45.77
C SER A 154 13.44 20.45 44.67
N ASP A 155 13.98 19.28 44.87
CA ASP A 155 14.87 18.57 43.97
C ASP A 155 14.13 17.99 42.73
N PHE A 156 12.95 17.43 42.89
CA PHE A 156 12.18 16.93 41.75
C PHE A 156 11.74 18.05 40.80
N LYS A 157 11.20 19.13 41.32
CA LYS A 157 10.83 20.32 40.51
C LYS A 157 12.03 20.87 39.74
N ARG A 158 13.20 20.92 40.44
CA ARG A 158 14.45 21.37 39.84
C ARG A 158 14.91 20.43 38.72
N ASP A 159 14.79 19.12 38.88
CA ASP A 159 15.18 18.14 37.87
C ASP A 159 14.23 18.17 36.66
N MET A 160 12.93 18.34 36.84
CA MET A 160 11.97 18.53 35.74
C MET A 160 12.23 19.84 35.00
N LYS A 161 12.56 20.91 35.68
CA LYS A 161 12.97 22.18 35.04
C LYS A 161 14.24 21.97 34.21
N ARG A 162 15.25 21.29 34.75
CA ARG A 162 16.50 20.97 34.02
C ARG A 162 16.24 20.08 32.81
N LEU A 163 15.30 19.13 32.91
CA LEU A 163 14.91 18.30 31.80
C LEU A 163 14.22 19.12 30.70
N ARG A 164 13.29 20.01 31.07
CA ARG A 164 12.64 20.94 30.18
C ARG A 164 13.65 21.83 29.45
N ASP A 165 14.53 22.50 30.23
CA ASP A 165 15.58 23.37 29.69
C ASP A 165 16.49 22.62 28.70
N PHE A 166 16.82 21.34 28.98
CA PHE A 166 17.60 20.49 28.09
C PHE A 166 16.84 20.18 26.79
N ILE A 167 15.56 19.85 26.89
CA ILE A 167 14.71 19.56 25.69
C ILE A 167 14.59 20.78 24.82
N GLU A 168 14.33 21.92 25.40
CA GLU A 168 14.11 23.18 24.68
C GLU A 168 15.36 23.70 23.98
N ASN A 169 16.51 23.64 24.65
CA ASN A 169 17.72 24.35 24.22
C ASN A 169 18.83 23.46 23.70
N GLN A 170 18.81 22.15 23.98
CA GLN A 170 19.89 21.21 23.64
C GLN A 170 19.44 20.03 22.79
N CYS A 171 18.12 19.77 22.71
CA CYS A 171 17.59 18.82 21.73
C CYS A 171 17.40 19.53 20.38
N GLU A 172 18.14 19.07 19.35
CA GLU A 172 18.17 19.67 18.02
C GLU A 172 17.61 18.76 16.94
N LEU A 173 16.95 19.39 15.94
CA LEU A 173 16.56 18.79 14.68
C LEU A 173 17.39 19.38 13.54
N ILE A 174 17.79 18.52 12.60
CA ILE A 174 18.27 18.94 11.29
C ILE A 174 17.05 19.20 10.44
N VAL A 175 16.87 20.44 9.97
CA VAL A 175 15.71 20.85 9.17
C VAL A 175 16.10 21.03 7.73
N VAL A 176 15.37 20.40 6.84
CA VAL A 176 15.47 20.56 5.38
C VAL A 176 14.19 21.21 4.91
N ILE A 177 14.26 22.38 4.28
CA ILE A 177 13.09 23.09 3.72
C ILE A 177 13.32 23.23 2.23
N THR A 178 12.31 22.87 1.45
CA THR A 178 12.29 23.06 -0.01
C THR A 178 10.91 23.54 -0.47
N ASP A 179 10.88 24.32 -1.53
CA ASP A 179 9.65 24.76 -2.20
C ASP A 179 9.21 23.74 -3.27
N ASP A 180 10.05 22.74 -3.57
CA ASP A 180 9.74 21.63 -4.49
C ASP A 180 9.34 20.38 -3.69
N VAL A 181 8.07 20.05 -3.78
CA VAL A 181 7.52 18.88 -3.11
C VAL A 181 8.15 17.56 -3.59
N SER A 182 8.55 17.47 -4.86
CA SER A 182 9.23 16.25 -5.39
C SER A 182 10.60 16.09 -4.76
N GLU A 183 11.34 17.18 -4.58
CA GLU A 183 12.61 17.20 -3.89
C GLU A 183 12.46 16.85 -2.40
N ALA A 184 11.42 17.37 -1.73
CA ALA A 184 11.11 17.02 -0.35
C ALA A 184 10.90 15.51 -0.19
N PHE A 185 10.19 14.88 -1.12
CA PHE A 185 9.99 13.43 -1.12
C PHE A 185 11.26 12.65 -1.46
N GLN A 186 12.14 13.17 -2.33
CA GLN A 186 13.45 12.55 -2.59
C GLN A 186 14.33 12.54 -1.34
N PHE A 187 14.37 13.64 -0.59
CA PHE A 187 15.05 13.68 0.71
C PHE A 187 14.46 12.69 1.70
N PHE A 188 13.15 12.63 1.80
CA PHE A 188 12.44 11.67 2.62
C PHE A 188 12.80 10.22 2.27
N ASP A 189 12.79 9.85 0.99
CA ASP A 189 13.15 8.52 0.52
C ASP A 189 14.62 8.19 0.86
N SER A 190 15.52 9.12 0.68
CA SER A 190 16.94 8.95 0.99
C SER A 190 17.22 8.75 2.49
N GLN A 191 16.45 9.40 3.36
CA GLN A 191 16.55 9.27 4.82
C GLN A 191 15.95 7.94 5.31
N ASN A 192 14.85 7.48 4.71
CA ASN A 192 14.17 6.24 5.08
C ASN A 192 14.94 4.97 4.70
N ALA A 193 15.92 5.06 3.81
CA ALA A 193 16.84 3.97 3.52
C ALA A 193 17.60 3.46 4.77
N ARG A 194 17.61 4.21 5.87
CA ARG A 194 18.24 3.86 7.16
C ARG A 194 17.27 3.47 8.27
N GLY A 195 15.94 3.62 8.05
CA GLY A 195 14.87 3.29 9.02
C GLY A 195 13.99 2.14 8.54
N LYS A 196 12.78 2.00 9.13
CA LYS A 196 11.76 1.11 8.57
C LYS A 196 11.25 1.73 7.28
N ALA A 197 11.69 1.18 6.15
CA ALA A 197 11.31 1.65 4.83
C ALA A 197 9.78 1.81 4.72
N LEU A 198 9.33 2.90 4.11
CA LEU A 198 7.94 3.05 3.70
C LEU A 198 7.58 1.97 2.69
N TYR A 199 6.32 1.58 2.72
CA TYR A 199 5.83 0.75 1.65
C TYR A 199 5.69 1.59 0.35
N PRO A 200 5.96 1.01 -0.82
CA PRO A 200 5.78 1.71 -2.10
C PRO A 200 4.39 2.33 -2.28
N HIS A 201 3.36 1.71 -1.73
CA HIS A 201 1.99 2.23 -1.80
C HIS A 201 1.75 3.48 -0.91
N ASP A 202 2.55 3.72 0.14
CA ASP A 202 2.50 4.98 0.89
C ASP A 202 2.99 6.15 0.03
N LEU A 203 4.04 5.92 -0.80
CA LEU A 203 4.54 6.92 -1.75
C LEU A 203 3.52 7.21 -2.85
N LEU A 204 2.82 6.16 -3.32
CA LEU A 204 1.74 6.30 -4.30
C LEU A 204 0.57 7.09 -3.73
N LYS A 205 0.15 6.79 -2.48
CA LYS A 205 -0.88 7.55 -1.78
C LYS A 205 -0.53 9.05 -1.76
N ALA A 206 0.68 9.39 -1.30
CA ALA A 206 1.14 10.78 -1.22
C ALA A 206 1.13 11.48 -2.59
N PHE A 207 1.65 10.79 -3.63
CA PHE A 207 1.65 11.32 -4.99
C PHE A 207 0.23 11.64 -5.49
N HIS A 208 -0.72 10.70 -5.34
CA HIS A 208 -2.05 10.87 -5.88
C HIS A 208 -2.90 11.85 -5.07
N LEU A 209 -2.71 11.97 -3.76
CA LEU A 209 -3.37 13.00 -2.96
C LEU A 209 -2.95 14.41 -3.38
N ARG A 210 -1.69 14.62 -3.73
CA ARG A 210 -1.22 15.89 -4.30
C ARG A 210 -1.94 16.26 -5.59
N GLU A 211 -2.22 15.28 -6.45
CA GLU A 211 -2.96 15.51 -7.71
C GLU A 211 -4.46 15.80 -7.47
N MET A 212 -4.91 15.85 -6.21
CA MET A 212 -6.29 16.12 -5.79
C MET A 212 -6.49 17.49 -5.15
N ALA A 213 -5.54 18.42 -5.29
CA ALA A 213 -5.59 19.75 -4.66
C ALA A 213 -6.85 20.59 -5.00
N ASP A 214 -7.56 20.25 -6.09
CA ASP A 214 -8.81 20.90 -6.53
C ASP A 214 -10.09 20.19 -6.03
N ILE A 215 -9.95 19.11 -5.26
CA ILE A 215 -11.09 18.34 -4.74
C ILE A 215 -11.42 18.81 -3.32
N ASP A 216 -12.71 18.85 -3.02
CA ASP A 216 -13.26 19.17 -1.70
C ASP A 216 -12.56 18.35 -0.59
N GLU A 217 -12.08 19.04 0.44
CA GLU A 217 -11.34 18.47 1.58
C GLU A 217 -12.10 17.32 2.25
N SER A 218 -13.42 17.43 2.37
CA SER A 218 -14.27 16.38 2.97
C SER A 218 -14.24 15.07 2.17
N LYS A 219 -14.14 15.16 0.83
CA LYS A 219 -14.03 14.01 -0.06
C LYS A 219 -12.63 13.39 0.02
N VAL A 220 -11.60 14.23 0.11
CA VAL A 220 -10.21 13.76 0.30
C VAL A 220 -10.11 13.01 1.63
N GLU A 221 -10.65 13.57 2.70
CA GLU A 221 -10.67 12.91 4.01
C GLU A 221 -11.36 11.53 3.98
N GLN A 222 -12.48 11.42 3.27
CA GLN A 222 -13.18 10.13 3.12
C GLN A 222 -12.33 9.10 2.36
N ILE A 223 -11.68 9.50 1.29
CA ILE A 223 -10.78 8.64 0.50
C ILE A 223 -9.61 8.15 1.37
N VAL A 224 -9.00 9.05 2.13
CA VAL A 224 -7.92 8.69 3.06
C VAL A 224 -8.40 7.73 4.14
N LYS A 225 -9.58 7.96 4.71
CA LYS A 225 -10.19 7.04 5.69
C LYS A 225 -10.44 5.65 5.10
N ASP A 226 -10.93 5.57 3.88
CA ASP A 226 -11.18 4.28 3.23
C ASP A 226 -9.88 3.54 2.90
N TRP A 227 -8.84 4.25 2.45
CA TRP A 227 -7.50 3.69 2.27
C TRP A 227 -6.90 3.14 3.58
N GLU A 228 -7.01 3.89 4.67
CA GLU A 228 -6.45 3.49 5.98
C GLU A 228 -7.17 2.30 6.64
N LYS A 229 -8.39 1.95 6.18
CA LYS A 229 -9.10 0.74 6.64
C LYS A 229 -8.43 -0.53 6.13
N VAL A 230 -7.75 -0.48 5.00
CA VAL A 230 -7.08 -1.65 4.43
C VAL A 230 -5.75 -1.87 5.17
N PRO A 231 -5.49 -3.09 5.67
CA PRO A 231 -4.23 -3.40 6.33
C PRO A 231 -3.02 -3.15 5.40
N GLN A 232 -1.96 -2.54 5.93
CA GLN A 232 -0.78 -2.15 5.14
C GLN A 232 -0.10 -3.34 4.44
N HIS A 233 -0.08 -4.50 5.07
CA HIS A 233 0.50 -5.71 4.45
C HIS A 233 -0.35 -6.23 3.29
N GLU A 234 -1.67 -6.03 3.33
CA GLU A 234 -2.56 -6.39 2.22
C GLU A 234 -2.39 -5.44 1.04
N LEU A 235 -2.29 -4.12 1.28
CA LEU A 235 -1.95 -3.15 0.24
C LEU A 235 -0.58 -3.43 -0.38
N ALA A 236 0.42 -3.81 0.45
CA ALA A 236 1.74 -4.16 -0.05
C ALA A 236 1.71 -5.38 -0.98
N ALA A 237 0.96 -6.42 -0.60
CA ALA A 237 0.75 -7.59 -1.44
C ALA A 237 -0.04 -7.23 -2.72
N PHE A 238 -1.14 -6.49 -2.58
CA PHE A 238 -1.98 -6.07 -3.70
C PHE A 238 -1.20 -5.32 -4.78
N PHE A 239 -0.45 -4.28 -4.42
CA PHE A 239 0.36 -3.54 -5.38
C PHE A 239 1.59 -4.32 -5.85
N GLY A 240 2.30 -5.02 -4.94
CA GLY A 240 3.59 -5.65 -5.23
C GLY A 240 3.48 -7.05 -5.82
N ASP A 241 2.62 -7.89 -5.25
CA ASP A 241 2.52 -9.29 -5.67
C ASP A 241 1.49 -9.48 -6.78
N TYR A 242 0.40 -8.70 -6.81
CA TYR A 242 -0.63 -8.84 -7.83
C TYR A 242 -0.47 -7.83 -8.97
N LEU A 243 -0.74 -6.56 -8.75
CA LEU A 243 -0.81 -5.58 -9.84
C LEU A 243 0.52 -5.35 -10.55
N TYR A 244 1.63 -5.21 -9.81
CA TYR A 244 2.94 -5.00 -10.39
C TYR A 244 3.38 -6.18 -11.26
N ARG A 245 3.15 -7.41 -10.78
CA ARG A 245 3.51 -8.61 -11.52
C ARG A 245 2.68 -8.76 -12.79
N ILE A 246 1.37 -8.52 -12.74
CA ILE A 246 0.51 -8.53 -13.93
C ILE A 246 1.06 -7.55 -14.99
N LYS A 247 1.37 -6.30 -14.60
CA LYS A 247 1.92 -5.29 -15.53
C LYS A 247 3.26 -5.71 -16.13
N GLU A 248 4.15 -6.32 -15.35
CA GLU A 248 5.44 -6.79 -15.88
C GLU A 248 5.26 -8.00 -16.79
N TRP A 249 4.47 -8.99 -16.40
CA TRP A 249 4.29 -10.22 -17.16
C TRP A 249 3.54 -10.02 -18.47
N ILE A 250 2.55 -9.12 -18.54
CA ILE A 250 1.92 -8.73 -19.81
C ILE A 250 2.98 -8.23 -20.81
N ASN A 251 3.97 -7.47 -20.33
CA ASN A 251 5.05 -6.93 -21.15
C ASN A 251 6.23 -7.90 -21.37
N GLY A 252 6.15 -9.15 -20.88
CA GLY A 252 7.22 -10.14 -21.00
C GLY A 252 8.44 -9.86 -20.13
N ASN A 253 8.29 -9.03 -19.10
CA ASN A 253 9.37 -8.65 -18.18
C ASN A 253 9.37 -9.51 -16.91
N TRP A 254 10.55 -9.62 -16.31
CA TRP A 254 10.66 -10.18 -14.96
C TRP A 254 10.04 -9.26 -13.92
N ALA A 255 9.24 -9.83 -13.03
CA ALA A 255 8.57 -9.12 -11.95
C ALA A 255 9.22 -9.47 -10.60
N TYR A 256 10.28 -8.75 -10.23
CA TYR A 256 10.96 -9.03 -8.96
C TYR A 256 10.17 -8.55 -7.75
N LYS A 257 10.18 -7.25 -7.49
CA LYS A 257 9.52 -6.63 -6.34
C LYS A 257 9.21 -5.16 -6.64
N LEU A 258 8.02 -4.74 -6.27
CA LEU A 258 7.69 -3.31 -6.27
C LEU A 258 8.53 -2.61 -5.19
N ASN A 259 9.19 -1.53 -5.57
CA ASN A 259 10.00 -0.69 -4.69
C ASN A 259 9.87 0.79 -5.09
N GLU A 260 10.56 1.68 -4.39
CA GLU A 260 10.54 3.13 -4.62
C GLU A 260 10.98 3.53 -6.04
N HIS A 261 11.85 2.76 -6.68
CA HIS A 261 12.37 3.08 -8.03
C HIS A 261 11.40 2.72 -9.15
N ASN A 262 10.46 1.81 -8.92
CA ASN A 262 9.54 1.34 -9.96
C ASN A 262 8.07 1.71 -9.71
N ILE A 263 7.77 2.51 -8.67
CA ILE A 263 6.41 3.05 -8.39
C ILE A 263 5.87 3.92 -9.54
N TYR A 264 6.74 4.45 -10.41
CA TYR A 264 6.31 5.27 -11.56
C TYR A 264 5.28 4.55 -12.45
N LYS A 265 5.28 3.22 -12.45
CA LYS A 265 4.30 2.39 -13.18
C LYS A 265 2.86 2.57 -12.70
N PHE A 266 2.67 3.11 -11.49
CA PHE A 266 1.37 3.41 -10.90
C PHE A 266 1.11 4.91 -10.74
N LYS A 267 2.05 5.79 -11.05
CA LYS A 267 1.83 7.24 -11.03
C LYS A 267 0.86 7.71 -12.13
N GLY A 268 0.92 7.04 -13.27
CA GLY A 268 -0.03 7.26 -14.36
C GLY A 268 0.06 8.64 -15.03
N VAL A 269 -1.05 9.06 -15.60
CA VAL A 269 -1.19 10.34 -16.34
C VAL A 269 -1.64 11.43 -15.38
N THR A 270 -0.83 12.47 -15.18
CA THR A 270 -1.14 13.62 -14.31
C THR A 270 -2.15 14.56 -14.97
N LYS A 271 -2.81 15.40 -14.16
CA LYS A 271 -3.77 16.41 -14.68
C LYS A 271 -3.10 17.40 -15.64
N SER A 272 -1.87 17.79 -15.38
CA SER A 272 -1.09 18.74 -16.19
C SER A 272 -0.55 18.15 -17.50
N ALA A 273 -0.51 16.81 -17.66
CA ALA A 273 0.01 16.19 -18.87
C ALA A 273 -0.88 16.49 -20.09
N CYS A 274 -0.29 17.09 -21.14
CA CYS A 274 -0.99 17.54 -22.36
C CYS A 274 -0.52 16.82 -23.63
N THR A 275 0.27 15.76 -23.52
CA THR A 275 0.68 14.97 -24.70
C THR A 275 -0.52 14.25 -25.34
N PRO A 276 -0.49 13.94 -26.65
CA PRO A 276 -1.56 13.18 -27.31
C PRO A 276 -1.89 11.86 -26.60
N TYR A 277 -0.87 11.17 -26.11
CA TYR A 277 -1.01 9.96 -25.30
C TYR A 277 -1.85 10.24 -24.02
N ALA A 278 -1.49 11.28 -23.26
CA ALA A 278 -2.20 11.65 -22.05
C ALA A 278 -3.66 12.06 -22.33
N GLN A 279 -3.87 12.84 -23.39
CA GLN A 279 -5.20 13.30 -23.80
C GLN A 279 -6.11 12.14 -24.17
N PHE A 280 -5.59 11.13 -24.88
CA PHE A 280 -6.35 9.93 -25.25
C PHE A 280 -6.92 9.24 -24.00
N TYR A 281 -6.08 8.92 -23.02
CA TYR A 281 -6.53 8.21 -21.81
C TYR A 281 -7.43 9.05 -20.91
N LYS A 282 -7.17 10.36 -20.80
CA LYS A 282 -8.06 11.27 -20.08
C LYS A 282 -9.45 11.31 -20.73
N SER A 283 -9.52 11.39 -22.06
CA SER A 283 -10.78 11.41 -22.78
C SER A 283 -11.55 10.09 -22.64
N ALA A 284 -10.84 8.95 -22.71
CA ALA A 284 -11.45 7.63 -22.53
C ALA A 284 -12.04 7.49 -21.11
N PHE A 285 -11.28 7.91 -20.07
CA PHE A 285 -11.76 7.89 -18.70
C PHE A 285 -12.97 8.82 -18.50
N SER A 286 -12.89 10.06 -18.97
CA SER A 286 -14.00 11.03 -18.86
C SER A 286 -15.25 10.56 -19.61
N TYR A 287 -15.09 9.88 -20.74
CA TYR A 287 -16.21 9.31 -21.47
C TYR A 287 -16.89 8.18 -20.68
N ALA A 288 -16.13 7.27 -20.10
CA ALA A 288 -16.67 6.21 -19.26
C ALA A 288 -17.43 6.77 -18.05
N ASP A 289 -16.85 7.76 -17.36
CA ASP A 289 -17.50 8.45 -16.24
C ASP A 289 -18.79 9.17 -16.66
N PHE A 290 -18.76 9.86 -17.80
CA PHE A 290 -19.94 10.51 -18.36
C PHE A 290 -21.06 9.52 -18.72
N VAL A 291 -20.72 8.41 -19.36
CA VAL A 291 -21.71 7.37 -19.75
C VAL A 291 -22.35 6.75 -18.51
N ASN A 292 -21.54 6.42 -17.50
CA ASN A 292 -22.02 5.80 -16.27
C ASN A 292 -22.90 6.77 -15.43
N SER A 293 -22.60 8.08 -15.46
CA SER A 293 -23.35 9.09 -14.71
C SER A 293 -24.60 9.61 -15.43
N SER A 294 -24.65 9.52 -16.77
CA SER A 294 -25.66 10.21 -17.59
C SER A 294 -26.96 9.46 -17.83
N ALA A 295 -27.11 8.24 -17.36
CA ALA A 295 -28.27 7.37 -17.61
C ALA A 295 -28.64 7.26 -19.12
N MET A 296 -27.64 7.28 -20.01
CA MET A 296 -27.83 7.15 -21.46
C MET A 296 -27.66 5.69 -21.94
N PRO A 297 -28.71 4.85 -21.86
CA PRO A 297 -28.60 3.41 -22.10
C PRO A 297 -28.24 3.05 -23.55
N PHE A 298 -28.45 3.96 -24.51
CA PHE A 298 -28.15 3.70 -25.92
C PHE A 298 -26.65 3.75 -26.27
N VAL A 299 -25.81 4.32 -25.38
CA VAL A 299 -24.36 4.43 -25.61
C VAL A 299 -23.63 3.18 -25.11
N SER A 300 -24.00 2.66 -23.93
CA SER A 300 -23.39 1.49 -23.28
C SER A 300 -24.32 0.27 -23.24
N GLY A 301 -25.53 0.38 -23.78
CA GLY A 301 -26.58 -0.60 -23.56
C GLY A 301 -27.09 -0.53 -22.12
N THR A 302 -27.30 -1.70 -21.51
CA THR A 302 -27.72 -1.82 -20.09
C THR A 302 -26.57 -2.07 -19.14
N ARG A 303 -25.32 -2.05 -19.63
CA ARG A 303 -24.15 -2.39 -18.85
C ARG A 303 -23.33 -1.13 -18.53
N GLU A 304 -22.82 -1.07 -17.32
CA GLU A 304 -21.86 -0.06 -16.90
C GLU A 304 -20.55 -0.20 -17.69
N VAL A 305 -19.97 0.92 -18.12
CA VAL A 305 -18.68 0.94 -18.81
C VAL A 305 -17.59 0.90 -17.76
N ASN A 306 -16.72 -0.12 -17.80
CA ASN A 306 -15.56 -0.15 -16.92
C ASN A 306 -14.58 0.98 -17.31
N ALA A 307 -14.35 1.91 -16.39
CA ALA A 307 -13.45 3.03 -16.59
C ALA A 307 -11.96 2.64 -16.44
N PHE A 308 -11.68 1.42 -15.98
CA PHE A 308 -10.33 0.95 -15.67
C PHE A 308 -9.97 -0.29 -16.49
N GLN A 309 -8.67 -0.41 -16.80
CA GLN A 309 -8.06 -1.64 -17.28
C GLN A 309 -6.65 -1.79 -16.73
N LEU A 310 -6.25 -3.02 -16.38
CA LEU A 310 -4.96 -3.31 -15.76
C LEU A 310 -3.77 -3.00 -16.67
N ASN A 311 -3.93 -3.14 -17.96
CA ASN A 311 -2.87 -2.90 -18.95
C ASN A 311 -2.81 -1.46 -19.47
N THR A 312 -3.71 -0.57 -19.02
CA THR A 312 -3.71 0.84 -19.41
C THR A 312 -3.09 1.74 -18.34
N PRO A 313 -2.67 2.97 -18.69
CA PRO A 313 -2.24 3.96 -17.72
C PRO A 313 -3.36 4.37 -16.77
N ILE A 314 -3.02 4.53 -15.51
CA ILE A 314 -3.92 5.08 -14.49
C ILE A 314 -4.03 6.59 -14.70
N ILE A 315 -5.17 7.19 -14.38
CA ILE A 315 -5.28 8.65 -14.26
C ILE A 315 -4.93 9.04 -12.82
N ALA A 316 -4.02 10.00 -12.67
CA ALA A 316 -3.56 10.42 -11.36
C ALA A 316 -4.64 11.17 -10.55
N GLY A 317 -4.51 11.14 -9.23
CA GLY A 317 -5.47 11.73 -8.31
C GLY A 317 -6.56 10.77 -7.88
N LYS A 318 -7.81 11.24 -7.76
CA LYS A 318 -8.96 10.44 -7.31
C LYS A 318 -9.14 9.13 -8.10
N PRO A 319 -9.01 9.10 -9.45
CA PRO A 319 -9.15 7.86 -10.22
C PRO A 319 -8.21 6.73 -9.77
N PHE A 320 -7.03 7.02 -9.25
CA PHE A 320 -6.14 6.01 -8.69
C PHE A 320 -6.76 5.32 -7.45
N PHE A 321 -7.41 6.06 -6.57
CA PHE A 321 -8.06 5.48 -5.39
C PHE A 321 -9.27 4.65 -5.79
N ASP A 322 -10.05 5.11 -6.77
CA ASP A 322 -11.18 4.37 -7.33
C ASP A 322 -10.70 3.08 -8.03
N TYR A 323 -9.62 3.15 -8.83
CA TYR A 323 -8.93 2.00 -9.42
C TYR A 323 -8.48 1.00 -8.35
N THR A 324 -7.86 1.49 -7.29
CA THR A 324 -7.39 0.63 -6.19
C THR A 324 -8.56 -0.09 -5.52
N LYS A 325 -9.63 0.63 -5.21
CA LYS A 325 -10.84 0.06 -4.60
C LYS A 325 -11.48 -0.99 -5.50
N HIS A 326 -11.59 -0.71 -6.79
CA HIS A 326 -12.17 -1.61 -7.79
C HIS A 326 -11.41 -2.94 -7.85
N TYR A 327 -10.11 -2.91 -8.12
CA TYR A 327 -9.33 -4.15 -8.26
C TYR A 327 -9.06 -4.86 -6.94
N TYR A 328 -8.97 -4.13 -5.84
CA TYR A 328 -8.89 -4.75 -4.53
C TYR A 328 -10.17 -5.52 -4.20
N GLY A 329 -11.33 -4.98 -4.54
CA GLY A 329 -12.63 -5.66 -4.42
C GLY A 329 -12.67 -6.95 -5.23
N ILE A 330 -12.30 -6.91 -6.51
CA ILE A 330 -12.25 -8.11 -7.38
C ILE A 330 -11.27 -9.14 -6.83
N LEU A 331 -10.08 -8.72 -6.40
CA LEU A 331 -9.10 -9.64 -5.82
C LEU A 331 -9.62 -10.33 -4.56
N LYS A 332 -10.30 -9.58 -3.69
CA LYS A 332 -10.91 -10.16 -2.48
C LYS A 332 -12.03 -11.14 -2.81
N ASP A 333 -12.81 -10.87 -3.85
CA ASP A 333 -13.81 -11.80 -4.35
C ASP A 333 -13.19 -13.11 -4.86
N ILE A 334 -12.06 -13.01 -5.55
CA ILE A 334 -11.28 -14.18 -6.00
C ILE A 334 -10.70 -14.97 -4.81
N GLN A 335 -10.20 -14.27 -3.78
CA GLN A 335 -9.52 -14.89 -2.64
C GLN A 335 -10.46 -15.40 -1.55
N ASP A 336 -11.51 -14.66 -1.28
CA ASP A 336 -12.46 -14.92 -0.19
C ASP A 336 -13.87 -14.48 -0.60
N ASN A 337 -14.51 -15.34 -1.36
CA ASN A 337 -15.88 -15.10 -1.84
C ASN A 337 -16.96 -15.13 -0.74
N SER A 338 -16.58 -15.31 0.53
CA SER A 338 -17.49 -15.16 1.67
C SER A 338 -17.77 -13.70 2.02
N GLN A 339 -16.83 -12.80 1.68
CA GLN A 339 -16.93 -11.36 1.98
C GLN A 339 -17.46 -10.53 0.81
N TYR A 340 -17.33 -11.00 -0.41
CA TYR A 340 -17.68 -10.30 -1.63
C TYR A 340 -18.66 -11.11 -2.46
N GLU A 341 -19.69 -10.45 -2.98
CA GLU A 341 -20.65 -11.09 -3.88
C GLU A 341 -20.08 -11.17 -5.30
N GLY A 342 -19.16 -12.10 -5.53
CA GLY A 342 -18.63 -12.40 -6.86
C GLY A 342 -19.64 -13.17 -7.71
N PHE A 343 -19.99 -12.63 -8.84
CA PHE A 343 -20.93 -13.29 -9.76
C PHE A 343 -20.32 -14.55 -10.40
N TYR A 344 -18.99 -14.54 -10.61
CA TYR A 344 -18.30 -15.55 -11.39
C TYR A 344 -17.64 -16.64 -10.54
N ILE A 345 -17.15 -16.29 -9.34
CA ILE A 345 -16.26 -17.13 -8.54
C ILE A 345 -17.01 -17.84 -7.42
N LYS A 346 -18.11 -17.24 -6.97
CA LYS A 346 -18.92 -17.77 -5.86
C LYS A 346 -19.43 -19.20 -6.15
N GLY A 347 -19.05 -20.10 -5.26
CA GLY A 347 -19.47 -21.50 -5.37
C GLY A 347 -18.59 -22.39 -6.26
N ASN A 348 -17.55 -21.84 -6.92
CA ASN A 348 -16.65 -22.61 -7.75
C ASN A 348 -15.88 -23.65 -6.90
N GLU A 349 -15.95 -24.93 -7.29
CA GLU A 349 -15.32 -26.05 -6.56
C GLU A 349 -13.80 -25.90 -6.45
N ILE A 350 -13.15 -25.41 -7.51
CA ILE A 350 -11.69 -25.25 -7.53
C ILE A 350 -11.25 -24.18 -6.54
N VAL A 351 -11.93 -23.04 -6.50
CA VAL A 351 -11.59 -21.97 -5.55
C VAL A 351 -11.76 -22.44 -4.11
N LYS A 352 -12.83 -23.17 -3.81
CA LYS A 352 -13.05 -23.79 -2.49
C LYS A 352 -11.95 -24.80 -2.13
N THR A 353 -11.54 -25.61 -3.08
CA THR A 353 -10.47 -26.60 -2.91
C THR A 353 -9.14 -25.93 -2.62
N LEU A 354 -8.82 -24.84 -3.32
CA LEU A 354 -7.58 -24.08 -3.13
C LEU A 354 -7.45 -23.52 -1.71
N ASP A 355 -8.52 -23.01 -1.15
CA ASP A 355 -8.51 -22.46 0.20
C ASP A 355 -8.30 -23.54 1.26
N ARG A 356 -8.86 -24.71 1.03
CA ARG A 356 -8.90 -25.79 2.01
C ARG A 356 -7.65 -26.67 1.98
N TYR A 357 -7.18 -27.06 0.80
CA TYR A 357 -6.15 -28.10 0.62
C TYR A 357 -4.81 -27.59 0.08
N PHE A 358 -4.80 -26.51 -0.71
CA PHE A 358 -3.62 -26.08 -1.48
C PHE A 358 -3.07 -24.70 -1.10
N SER A 359 -3.46 -24.15 0.05
CA SER A 359 -3.02 -22.83 0.50
C SER A 359 -1.68 -22.82 1.25
N ARG A 360 -1.20 -23.98 1.73
CA ARG A 360 -0.01 -24.11 2.58
C ARG A 360 1.27 -24.37 1.78
N GLY A 361 2.39 -23.77 2.24
CA GLY A 361 3.72 -23.94 1.63
C GLY A 361 4.06 -22.84 0.60
N VAL A 362 5.36 -22.66 0.33
CA VAL A 362 5.86 -21.59 -0.56
C VAL A 362 5.42 -21.84 -2.00
N GLY A 363 5.60 -23.06 -2.50
CA GLY A 363 5.21 -23.42 -3.87
C GLY A 363 3.72 -23.25 -4.11
N ASN A 364 2.88 -23.69 -3.18
CA ASN A 364 1.43 -23.56 -3.28
C ASN A 364 0.99 -22.07 -3.27
N ARG A 365 1.63 -21.23 -2.44
CA ARG A 365 1.34 -19.77 -2.44
C ARG A 365 1.72 -19.10 -3.74
N ILE A 366 2.86 -19.48 -4.34
CA ILE A 366 3.27 -18.98 -5.66
C ILE A 366 2.25 -19.39 -6.70
N THR A 367 1.88 -20.67 -6.74
CA THR A 367 0.91 -21.21 -7.70
C THR A 367 -0.46 -20.57 -7.55
N ARG A 368 -0.94 -20.43 -6.29
CA ARG A 368 -2.20 -19.73 -6.02
C ARG A 368 -2.16 -18.29 -6.51
N LEU A 369 -1.06 -17.56 -6.30
CA LEU A 369 -0.92 -16.21 -6.79
C LEU A 369 -0.95 -16.14 -8.31
N LEU A 370 -0.30 -17.07 -9.01
CA LEU A 370 -0.36 -17.15 -10.48
C LEU A 370 -1.79 -17.38 -10.97
N PHE A 371 -2.52 -18.26 -10.32
CA PHE A 371 -3.93 -18.51 -10.62
C PHE A 371 -4.79 -17.27 -10.37
N ASP A 372 -4.71 -16.68 -9.17
CA ASP A 372 -5.50 -15.49 -8.80
C ASP A 372 -5.23 -14.30 -9.73
N THR A 373 -3.96 -14.08 -10.12
CA THR A 373 -3.58 -12.98 -11.03
C THR A 373 -4.07 -13.21 -12.45
N ALA A 374 -4.12 -14.46 -12.92
CA ALA A 374 -4.69 -14.80 -14.21
C ALA A 374 -6.22 -14.54 -14.21
N LEU A 375 -6.91 -14.97 -13.15
CA LEU A 375 -8.34 -14.68 -12.98
C LEU A 375 -8.62 -13.17 -12.91
N LEU A 376 -7.83 -12.43 -12.14
CA LEU A 376 -7.97 -10.97 -12.02
C LEU A 376 -7.86 -10.28 -13.40
N LEU A 377 -6.89 -10.68 -14.21
CA LEU A 377 -6.70 -10.11 -15.54
C LEU A 377 -7.82 -10.52 -16.52
N TYR A 378 -8.33 -11.75 -16.42
CA TYR A 378 -9.47 -12.18 -17.24
C TYR A 378 -10.74 -11.40 -16.88
N VAL A 379 -11.02 -11.27 -15.58
CA VAL A 379 -12.19 -10.51 -15.09
C VAL A 379 -12.12 -9.06 -15.55
N ASP A 380 -10.97 -8.43 -15.41
CA ASP A 380 -10.73 -7.07 -15.90
C ASP A 380 -11.07 -6.89 -17.38
N ARG A 381 -10.66 -7.86 -18.19
CA ARG A 381 -10.72 -7.72 -19.65
C ARG A 381 -12.05 -8.14 -20.24
N PHE A 382 -12.68 -9.18 -19.72
CA PHE A 382 -13.80 -9.86 -20.38
C PHE A 382 -15.09 -9.92 -19.56
N CYS A 383 -15.01 -9.71 -18.24
CA CYS A 383 -16.20 -9.82 -17.43
C CYS A 383 -16.92 -8.47 -17.31
N PRO A 384 -18.22 -8.38 -17.63
CA PRO A 384 -19.01 -7.18 -17.39
C PRO A 384 -19.02 -6.83 -15.89
N ALA A 385 -18.98 -5.53 -15.57
CA ALA A 385 -19.02 -5.05 -14.19
C ALA A 385 -20.33 -5.41 -13.48
N THR A 386 -21.44 -5.47 -14.25
CA THR A 386 -22.78 -5.75 -13.74
C THR A 386 -23.53 -6.70 -14.66
N TYR A 387 -24.40 -7.52 -14.10
CA TYR A 387 -25.34 -8.39 -14.81
C TYR A 387 -24.69 -9.32 -15.85
N PRO A 388 -23.80 -10.24 -15.45
CA PRO A 388 -23.24 -11.22 -16.37
C PRO A 388 -24.35 -12.09 -16.98
N THR A 389 -24.19 -12.42 -18.26
CA THR A 389 -25.06 -13.38 -18.91
C THR A 389 -24.64 -14.81 -18.57
N LYS A 390 -25.51 -15.78 -18.87
CA LYS A 390 -25.16 -17.20 -18.74
C LYS A 390 -23.91 -17.56 -19.57
N VAL A 391 -23.78 -16.99 -20.75
CA VAL A 391 -22.61 -17.20 -21.62
C VAL A 391 -21.34 -16.62 -20.98
N ASP A 392 -21.40 -15.42 -20.41
CA ASP A 392 -20.25 -14.84 -19.71
C ASP A 392 -19.77 -15.75 -18.55
N THR A 393 -20.72 -16.34 -17.80
CA THR A 393 -20.41 -17.27 -16.72
C THR A 393 -19.80 -18.57 -17.24
N GLU A 394 -20.37 -19.18 -18.28
CA GLU A 394 -19.85 -20.40 -18.86
C GLU A 394 -18.43 -20.23 -19.44
N LEU A 395 -18.16 -19.10 -20.11
CA LEU A 395 -16.83 -18.78 -20.64
C LEU A 395 -15.82 -18.55 -19.49
N PHE A 396 -16.23 -17.91 -18.41
CA PHE A 396 -15.39 -17.74 -17.25
C PHE A 396 -15.06 -19.08 -16.58
N GLU A 397 -16.03 -19.96 -16.38
CA GLU A 397 -15.82 -21.31 -15.82
C GLU A 397 -14.81 -22.13 -16.66
N GLN A 398 -14.89 -22.03 -17.97
CA GLN A 398 -13.90 -22.66 -18.86
C GLN A 398 -12.51 -22.04 -18.65
N PHE A 399 -12.43 -20.70 -18.54
CA PHE A 399 -11.17 -20.03 -18.27
C PHE A 399 -10.58 -20.42 -16.91
N VAL A 400 -11.41 -20.52 -15.87
CA VAL A 400 -10.98 -21.00 -14.52
C VAL A 400 -10.32 -22.38 -14.64
N THR A 401 -10.90 -23.27 -15.43
CA THR A 401 -10.34 -24.61 -15.70
C THR A 401 -8.94 -24.50 -16.33
N TYR A 402 -8.80 -23.76 -17.42
CA TYR A 402 -7.50 -23.59 -18.08
C TYR A 402 -6.46 -22.88 -17.23
N ALA A 403 -6.85 -21.83 -16.51
CA ALA A 403 -5.97 -21.12 -15.59
C ALA A 403 -5.47 -22.02 -14.46
N PHE A 404 -6.35 -22.88 -13.94
CA PHE A 404 -5.98 -23.88 -12.95
C PHE A 404 -4.99 -24.90 -13.52
N ILE A 405 -5.31 -25.50 -14.66
CA ILE A 405 -4.42 -26.46 -15.35
C ILE A 405 -3.05 -25.80 -15.59
N TRP A 406 -3.01 -24.59 -16.12
CA TRP A 406 -1.77 -23.87 -16.36
C TRP A 406 -0.97 -23.65 -15.08
N ALA A 407 -1.57 -23.08 -14.06
CA ALA A 407 -0.87 -22.74 -12.82
C ALA A 407 -0.38 -23.99 -12.07
N TYR A 408 -1.23 -25.01 -11.98
CA TYR A 408 -0.90 -26.23 -11.21
C TYR A 408 -0.09 -27.26 -11.99
N SER A 409 -0.01 -27.18 -13.32
CA SER A 409 1.02 -27.88 -14.10
C SER A 409 2.42 -27.49 -13.63
N LEU A 410 2.67 -26.21 -13.38
CA LEU A 410 3.93 -25.77 -12.79
C LEU A 410 4.19 -26.43 -11.44
N ARG A 411 3.18 -26.48 -10.56
CA ARG A 411 3.35 -27.06 -9.22
C ARG A 411 3.65 -28.53 -9.27
N ALA A 412 3.01 -29.26 -10.17
CA ALA A 412 3.18 -30.70 -10.36
C ALA A 412 4.61 -31.08 -10.79
N GLN A 413 5.26 -30.23 -11.57
CA GLN A 413 6.58 -30.50 -12.18
C GLN A 413 7.77 -30.07 -11.31
N TYR A 414 7.56 -29.52 -10.10
CA TYR A 414 8.63 -29.04 -9.23
C TYR A 414 8.48 -29.55 -7.80
N TYR A 415 9.53 -30.16 -7.26
CA TYR A 415 9.61 -30.46 -5.83
C TYR A 415 9.73 -29.19 -4.99
N HIS A 416 10.70 -28.36 -5.32
CA HIS A 416 10.88 -27.04 -4.72
C HIS A 416 10.58 -25.95 -5.74
N LEU A 417 9.42 -25.34 -5.62
CA LEU A 417 9.03 -24.24 -6.48
C LEU A 417 9.39 -22.90 -5.82
N GLY A 418 10.27 -22.15 -6.48
CA GLY A 418 10.66 -20.78 -6.12
C GLY A 418 10.26 -19.77 -7.18
N TRP A 419 10.41 -18.47 -6.86
CA TRP A 419 10.02 -17.38 -7.76
C TRP A 419 10.78 -17.37 -9.09
N GLN A 420 12.04 -17.77 -9.10
CA GLN A 420 12.83 -17.83 -10.35
C GLN A 420 12.23 -18.82 -11.33
N SER A 421 11.92 -20.03 -10.86
CA SER A 421 11.30 -21.08 -11.70
C SER A 421 9.92 -20.65 -12.17
N ALA A 422 9.12 -20.05 -11.28
CA ALA A 422 7.80 -19.54 -11.62
C ALA A 422 7.86 -18.45 -12.71
N GLN A 423 8.80 -17.53 -12.62
CA GLN A 423 8.95 -16.47 -13.63
C GLN A 423 9.44 -17.01 -14.99
N ASN A 424 10.36 -17.99 -14.99
CA ASN A 424 10.75 -18.65 -16.24
C ASN A 424 9.55 -19.34 -16.90
N TYR A 425 8.73 -20.00 -16.11
CA TYR A 425 7.52 -20.67 -16.60
C TYR A 425 6.51 -19.66 -17.17
N VAL A 426 6.22 -18.59 -16.42
CA VAL A 426 5.30 -17.52 -16.84
C VAL A 426 5.79 -16.82 -18.12
N LEU A 427 7.09 -16.65 -18.29
CA LEU A 427 7.68 -15.95 -19.44
C LEU A 427 8.02 -16.89 -20.61
N ASP A 428 7.60 -18.15 -20.55
CA ASP A 428 7.88 -19.18 -21.55
C ASP A 428 9.39 -19.32 -21.84
N ARG A 429 10.18 -19.47 -20.75
CA ARG A 429 11.66 -19.53 -20.78
C ARG A 429 12.20 -20.81 -20.14
N CYS A 430 11.40 -21.86 -20.11
CA CYS A 430 11.81 -23.18 -19.60
C CYS A 430 11.11 -24.30 -20.35
N ASP A 431 11.69 -25.50 -20.31
CA ASP A 431 11.20 -26.70 -21.01
C ASP A 431 10.09 -27.44 -20.25
N LYS A 432 9.34 -26.73 -19.38
CA LYS A 432 8.25 -27.33 -18.63
C LYS A 432 6.96 -27.31 -19.43
N ILE A 433 6.20 -28.41 -19.34
CA ILE A 433 4.89 -28.54 -19.99
C ILE A 433 3.99 -27.42 -19.48
N ASN A 434 3.24 -26.83 -20.40
CA ASN A 434 2.37 -25.68 -20.16
C ASN A 434 3.10 -24.39 -19.78
N SER A 435 4.45 -24.30 -19.97
CA SER A 435 5.16 -23.03 -19.92
C SER A 435 4.58 -22.08 -20.99
N LEU A 436 3.96 -21.00 -20.53
CA LEU A 436 3.23 -20.05 -21.39
C LEU A 436 3.04 -18.72 -20.69
N ASN A 437 3.24 -17.62 -21.39
CA ASN A 437 2.83 -16.32 -20.88
C ASN A 437 1.32 -16.10 -21.03
N ILE A 438 0.57 -16.68 -20.10
CA ILE A 438 -0.89 -16.57 -20.09
C ILE A 438 -1.37 -15.11 -20.00
N TYR A 439 -0.62 -14.24 -19.26
CA TYR A 439 -0.99 -12.82 -19.11
C TYR A 439 -0.91 -12.06 -20.41
N LYS A 440 0.15 -12.30 -21.19
CA LYS A 440 0.25 -11.73 -22.53
C LYS A 440 -0.82 -12.29 -23.45
N THR A 441 -1.08 -13.59 -23.38
CA THR A 441 -2.15 -14.22 -24.19
C THR A 441 -3.52 -13.62 -23.88
N ILE A 442 -3.86 -13.39 -22.59
CA ILE A 442 -5.09 -12.70 -22.21
C ILE A 442 -5.11 -11.27 -22.75
N ALA A 443 -4.02 -10.51 -22.57
CA ALA A 443 -3.94 -9.11 -22.98
C ALA A 443 -4.02 -8.91 -24.49
N ASP A 444 -3.52 -9.85 -25.26
CA ASP A 444 -3.52 -9.81 -26.73
C ASP A 444 -4.82 -10.37 -27.36
N SER A 445 -5.68 -11.03 -26.57
CA SER A 445 -6.93 -11.61 -27.08
C SER A 445 -8.05 -10.58 -27.16
N ASP A 446 -8.78 -10.56 -28.25
CA ASP A 446 -9.91 -9.63 -28.46
C ASP A 446 -11.22 -10.14 -27.84
N THR A 447 -11.39 -11.44 -27.74
CA THR A 447 -12.60 -12.07 -27.21
C THR A 447 -12.26 -13.24 -26.29
N PRO A 448 -13.13 -13.55 -25.30
CA PRO A 448 -12.92 -14.72 -24.45
C PRO A 448 -12.92 -16.04 -25.23
N ILE A 449 -13.69 -16.13 -26.31
CA ILE A 449 -13.74 -17.34 -27.16
C ILE A 449 -12.39 -17.56 -27.88
N SER A 450 -11.78 -16.51 -28.43
CA SER A 450 -10.46 -16.62 -29.06
C SER A 450 -9.38 -16.98 -28.07
N LEU A 451 -9.42 -16.43 -26.85
CA LEU A 451 -8.52 -16.80 -25.77
C LEU A 451 -8.64 -18.28 -25.41
N LEU A 452 -9.85 -18.76 -25.16
CA LEU A 452 -10.10 -20.14 -24.77
C LEU A 452 -9.67 -21.13 -25.85
N SER A 453 -9.90 -20.82 -27.12
CA SER A 453 -9.40 -21.61 -28.25
C SER A 453 -7.88 -21.70 -28.26
N MET A 454 -7.18 -20.56 -28.07
CA MET A 454 -5.72 -20.55 -27.99
C MET A 454 -5.18 -21.33 -26.79
N LEU A 455 -5.86 -21.27 -25.65
CA LEU A 455 -5.45 -22.05 -24.45
C LEU A 455 -5.68 -23.54 -24.67
N ALA A 456 -6.79 -23.93 -25.28
CA ALA A 456 -7.06 -25.33 -25.64
C ALA A 456 -5.99 -25.92 -26.57
N ASP A 457 -5.50 -25.13 -27.52
CA ASP A 457 -4.46 -25.56 -28.48
C ASP A 457 -3.05 -25.60 -27.83
N LYS A 458 -2.77 -24.75 -26.86
CA LYS A 458 -1.43 -24.62 -26.26
C LYS A 458 -1.21 -25.47 -25.03
N LEU A 459 -2.26 -25.72 -24.25
CA LEU A 459 -2.14 -26.50 -23.03
C LEU A 459 -2.17 -28.00 -23.36
N SER A 460 -1.25 -28.74 -22.79
CA SER A 460 -1.09 -30.17 -23.01
C SER A 460 -1.31 -30.95 -21.72
N PRO A 461 -1.82 -32.21 -21.83
CA PRO A 461 -1.89 -33.09 -20.69
C PRO A 461 -0.51 -33.38 -20.09
N LEU A 462 -0.45 -33.53 -18.78
CA LEU A 462 0.70 -34.08 -18.07
C LEU A 462 0.66 -35.60 -18.14
N SER A 463 1.84 -36.24 -18.22
CA SER A 463 2.01 -37.70 -18.05
C SER A 463 2.59 -38.00 -16.67
N TYR A 464 2.63 -39.28 -16.34
CA TYR A 464 3.27 -39.79 -15.12
C TYR A 464 4.73 -39.28 -15.00
N ASP A 465 5.49 -39.32 -16.09
CA ASP A 465 6.90 -38.94 -16.11
C ASP A 465 7.15 -37.43 -15.93
N ASP A 466 6.12 -36.59 -16.14
CA ASP A 466 6.21 -35.12 -16.01
C ASP A 466 6.08 -34.67 -14.56
N ILE A 467 5.54 -35.49 -13.69
CA ILE A 467 5.15 -35.13 -12.33
C ILE A 467 6.25 -35.56 -11.35
N TYR A 468 6.51 -34.79 -10.35
CA TYR A 468 7.52 -35.07 -9.35
C TYR A 468 7.03 -36.09 -8.29
N ASP A 469 7.89 -37.05 -7.90
CA ASP A 469 7.56 -38.24 -7.09
C ASP A 469 6.70 -38.03 -5.84
N ASN A 470 6.83 -36.91 -5.15
CA ASN A 470 6.07 -36.71 -3.92
C ASN A 470 4.62 -36.21 -4.15
N VAL A 471 4.26 -35.88 -5.36
CA VAL A 471 2.86 -35.62 -5.74
C VAL A 471 2.11 -36.93 -5.92
N TYR A 472 2.85 -38.01 -6.13
CA TYR A 472 2.31 -39.35 -6.33
C TYR A 472 1.87 -40.07 -5.07
N GLN A 473 2.35 -39.70 -3.89
CA GLN A 473 2.01 -40.41 -2.66
C GLN A 473 0.51 -40.50 -2.40
N GLY A 474 -0.27 -39.59 -2.98
CA GLY A 474 -1.72 -39.64 -2.96
C GLY A 474 -2.35 -40.48 -4.09
N ILE A 475 -1.60 -40.83 -5.16
CA ILE A 475 -2.08 -41.59 -6.30
C ILE A 475 -1.88 -43.10 -6.05
N ASP A 476 -0.71 -43.49 -5.54
CA ASP A 476 -0.32 -44.90 -5.33
C ASP A 476 -1.10 -45.58 -4.20
N ASP A 477 -1.67 -44.86 -3.26
CA ASP A 477 -2.49 -45.42 -2.17
C ASP A 477 -3.98 -45.63 -2.54
N GLY A 478 -4.34 -45.43 -3.81
CA GLY A 478 -5.71 -45.55 -4.29
C GLY A 478 -6.62 -44.36 -3.89
N SER A 479 -6.06 -43.33 -3.30
CA SER A 479 -6.82 -42.14 -2.91
C SER A 479 -7.22 -41.27 -4.12
N PHE A 480 -6.59 -41.52 -5.26
CA PHE A 480 -6.85 -40.74 -6.50
C PHE A 480 -8.30 -40.87 -6.99
N ASP A 481 -8.92 -42.04 -6.84
CA ASP A 481 -10.33 -42.26 -7.21
C ASP A 481 -11.33 -41.76 -6.15
N LYS A 482 -10.84 -41.33 -4.98
CA LYS A 482 -11.64 -40.82 -3.85
C LYS A 482 -11.30 -39.39 -3.48
N ASP A 483 -10.90 -38.58 -4.46
CA ASP A 483 -10.31 -37.26 -4.22
C ASP A 483 -11.32 -36.15 -3.87
N LYS A 484 -12.60 -36.47 -3.84
CA LYS A 484 -13.62 -35.55 -3.29
C LYS A 484 -13.89 -35.89 -1.83
N ASP A 485 -14.04 -34.87 -1.00
CA ASP A 485 -14.51 -35.01 0.38
C ASP A 485 -16.05 -35.15 0.41
N GLU A 486 -16.62 -35.22 1.63
CA GLU A 486 -18.07 -35.33 1.83
C GLU A 486 -18.86 -34.15 1.24
N GLU A 487 -18.22 -33.00 1.06
CA GLU A 487 -18.81 -31.79 0.45
C GLU A 487 -18.63 -31.76 -1.08
N GLY A 488 -18.01 -32.80 -1.68
CA GLY A 488 -17.75 -32.90 -3.11
C GLY A 488 -16.57 -32.06 -3.62
N VAL A 489 -15.69 -31.60 -2.73
CA VAL A 489 -14.54 -30.77 -3.06
C VAL A 489 -13.29 -31.61 -3.32
N TYR A 490 -12.50 -31.27 -4.31
CA TYR A 490 -11.29 -32.02 -4.66
C TYR A 490 -10.22 -31.94 -3.55
N LYS A 491 -9.68 -33.08 -3.14
CA LYS A 491 -8.55 -33.21 -2.21
C LYS A 491 -7.20 -33.18 -2.91
N ASN A 492 -7.16 -33.68 -4.16
CA ASN A 492 -5.98 -33.72 -5.00
C ASN A 492 -6.26 -33.03 -6.34
N TYR A 493 -5.44 -32.07 -6.73
CA TYR A 493 -5.64 -31.35 -7.98
C TYR A 493 -5.39 -32.19 -9.26
N LEU A 494 -4.64 -33.29 -9.17
CA LEU A 494 -4.44 -34.19 -10.31
C LEU A 494 -5.73 -34.91 -10.72
N HIS A 495 -6.62 -35.17 -9.79
CA HIS A 495 -7.95 -35.69 -10.12
C HIS A 495 -8.72 -34.71 -11.01
N PHE A 496 -8.65 -33.42 -10.72
CA PHE A 496 -9.23 -32.38 -11.57
C PHE A 496 -8.60 -32.37 -12.98
N PHE A 497 -7.29 -32.61 -13.09
CA PHE A 497 -6.61 -32.75 -14.38
C PHE A 497 -7.14 -33.95 -15.16
N LYS A 498 -7.28 -35.10 -14.52
CA LYS A 498 -7.81 -36.32 -15.14
C LYS A 498 -9.25 -36.13 -15.64
N VAL A 499 -10.13 -35.59 -14.82
CA VAL A 499 -11.53 -35.33 -15.17
C VAL A 499 -11.64 -34.36 -16.35
N ASN A 500 -10.74 -33.41 -16.47
CA ASN A 500 -10.72 -32.43 -17.57
C ASN A 500 -9.80 -32.83 -18.75
N THR A 501 -9.36 -34.08 -18.82
CA THR A 501 -8.54 -34.64 -19.92
C THR A 501 -7.13 -34.03 -20.03
N PHE A 502 -6.59 -33.49 -18.96
CA PHE A 502 -5.24 -32.91 -18.89
C PHE A 502 -4.23 -33.82 -18.15
N TYR A 503 -4.58 -35.08 -17.96
CA TYR A 503 -3.66 -36.11 -17.44
C TYR A 503 -3.79 -37.39 -18.28
N VAL A 504 -2.63 -37.95 -18.67
CA VAL A 504 -2.51 -39.18 -19.44
C VAL A 504 -1.74 -40.18 -18.56
N GLU A 505 -2.29 -41.39 -18.40
CA GLU A 505 -1.67 -42.51 -17.67
C GLU A 505 -0.42 -43.05 -18.38
#